data_b4bea38d99ad6c191a4d291e566a57da
#
_entry.id   b4bea38d99ad6c191a4d291e566a57da
#
_cell.length_a   1.000
_cell.length_b   1.000
_cell.length_c   1.000
_cell.angle_alpha   90.00
_cell.angle_beta   90.00
_cell.angle_gamma   90.00
#
_symmetry.space_group_name_H-M   'P 1'
#
loop_
_entity.id
_entity.type
_entity.pdbx_description
1 polymer ?
#
loop_
_entity_poly.entity_id
_entity_poly.type
_entity_poly.pdbx_seq_one_letter_code
_entity_poly.pdbx_strand_id
1 'polypeptide(L)'
;MVTAQRGFTLIELMIVVAIIGVVTSVALPSYTSYTKKAAYTEVVVAATAFKAAVELCSFTNDINDCDLGQNGIPSSPAPSAVVASVSVIDGCIIVTPNEYKGISSNDKYILVPSGGESG
;
A
#
# COMPACT_ATOMS: atom_id res chain seq x y z
N MET A 1 -21.75 -31.88 -52.35
CA MET A 1 -22.35 -30.85 -51.48
C MET A 1 -21.30 -29.80 -51.15
N VAL A 2 -21.58 -28.56 -51.51
CA VAL A 2 -20.68 -27.45 -51.14
C VAL A 2 -21.13 -26.91 -49.78
N THR A 3 -20.35 -27.11 -48.74
CA THR A 3 -20.59 -26.48 -47.44
C THR A 3 -20.18 -25.01 -47.54
N ALA A 4 -21.17 -24.10 -47.32
CA ALA A 4 -20.87 -22.67 -47.26
C ALA A 4 -20.06 -22.38 -46.01
N GLN A 5 -18.80 -22.01 -46.18
CA GLN A 5 -17.99 -21.47 -45.12
C GLN A 5 -18.24 -19.97 -44.99
N ARG A 6 -18.62 -19.54 -43.80
CA ARG A 6 -18.72 -18.13 -43.46
C ARG A 6 -17.48 -17.72 -42.65
N GLY A 7 -16.77 -16.75 -43.11
CA GLY A 7 -15.63 -16.17 -42.43
C GLY A 7 -15.96 -14.75 -41.95
N PHE A 8 -15.13 -14.23 -41.11
CA PHE A 8 -15.18 -12.84 -40.67
C PHE A 8 -14.79 -11.90 -41.78
N THR A 9 -15.46 -10.77 -41.88
CA THR A 9 -15.04 -9.68 -42.74
C THR A 9 -13.88 -8.92 -42.11
N LEU A 10 -13.10 -8.25 -42.93
CA LEU A 10 -11.99 -7.39 -42.45
C LEU A 10 -12.50 -6.28 -41.50
N ILE A 11 -13.65 -5.70 -41.86
CA ILE A 11 -14.28 -4.64 -41.06
C ILE A 11 -14.75 -5.13 -39.68
N GLU A 12 -15.31 -6.33 -39.59
CA GLU A 12 -15.71 -6.91 -38.29
C GLU A 12 -14.52 -7.08 -37.35
N LEU A 13 -13.40 -7.56 -37.89
CA LEU A 13 -12.17 -7.70 -37.10
C LEU A 13 -11.60 -6.34 -36.67
N MET A 14 -11.62 -5.35 -37.58
CA MET A 14 -11.14 -4.00 -37.32
C MET A 14 -11.94 -3.32 -36.20
N ILE A 15 -13.25 -3.45 -36.20
CA ILE A 15 -14.13 -2.89 -35.18
C ILE A 15 -13.85 -3.52 -33.82
N VAL A 16 -13.69 -4.82 -33.75
CA VAL A 16 -13.41 -5.55 -32.50
C VAL A 16 -12.08 -5.08 -31.90
N VAL A 17 -11.04 -5.00 -32.70
CA VAL A 17 -9.71 -4.53 -32.26
C VAL A 17 -9.78 -3.07 -31.81
N ALA A 18 -10.51 -2.22 -32.50
CA ALA A 18 -10.69 -0.82 -32.14
C ALA A 18 -11.38 -0.68 -30.77
N ILE A 19 -12.43 -1.44 -30.52
CA ILE A 19 -13.15 -1.43 -29.24
C ILE A 19 -12.26 -1.95 -28.11
N ILE A 20 -11.55 -3.03 -28.31
CA ILE A 20 -10.58 -3.57 -27.34
C ILE A 20 -9.51 -2.53 -27.02
N GLY A 21 -8.98 -1.85 -28.01
CA GLY A 21 -7.96 -0.80 -27.85
C GLY A 21 -8.46 0.35 -26.99
N VAL A 22 -9.67 0.84 -27.22
CA VAL A 22 -10.28 1.95 -26.46
C VAL A 22 -10.55 1.52 -25.00
N VAL A 23 -11.15 0.36 -24.81
CA VAL A 23 -11.45 -0.16 -23.45
C VAL A 23 -10.19 -0.38 -22.66
N THR A 24 -9.17 -0.97 -23.28
CA THR A 24 -7.88 -1.22 -22.63
C THR A 24 -7.16 0.08 -22.22
N SER A 25 -7.26 1.12 -23.04
CA SER A 25 -6.60 2.41 -22.75
C SER A 25 -7.13 3.08 -21.48
N VAL A 26 -8.39 2.85 -21.13
CA VAL A 26 -9.00 3.38 -19.89
C VAL A 26 -8.86 2.42 -18.73
N ALA A 27 -9.01 1.13 -18.97
CA ALA A 27 -9.00 0.11 -17.91
C ALA A 27 -7.61 -0.09 -17.29
N LEU A 28 -6.57 -0.08 -18.09
CA LEU A 28 -5.21 -0.39 -17.64
C LEU A 28 -4.68 0.59 -16.58
N PRO A 29 -4.71 1.92 -16.78
CA PRO A 29 -4.25 2.86 -15.77
C PRO A 29 -5.10 2.82 -14.48
N SER A 30 -6.39 2.60 -14.59
CA SER A 30 -7.26 2.43 -13.42
C SER A 30 -6.89 1.19 -12.60
N TYR A 31 -6.62 0.09 -13.27
CA TYR A 31 -6.21 -1.15 -12.63
C TYR A 31 -4.88 -1.01 -11.87
N THR A 32 -3.88 -0.36 -12.46
CA THR A 32 -2.58 -0.13 -11.82
C THR A 32 -2.70 0.75 -10.58
N SER A 33 -3.57 1.77 -10.61
CA SER A 33 -3.84 2.62 -9.45
C SER A 33 -4.48 1.84 -8.31
N TYR A 34 -5.47 1.00 -8.57
CA TYR A 34 -6.10 0.14 -7.56
C TYR A 34 -5.12 -0.87 -6.98
N THR A 35 -4.27 -1.46 -7.80
CA THR A 35 -3.24 -2.41 -7.36
C THR A 35 -2.24 -1.76 -6.42
N LYS A 36 -1.80 -0.55 -6.74
CA LYS A 36 -0.93 0.27 -5.88
C LYS A 36 -1.58 0.55 -4.53
N LYS A 37 -2.83 0.99 -4.53
CA LYS A 37 -3.57 1.28 -3.29
C LYS A 37 -3.75 0.03 -2.43
N ALA A 38 -4.08 -1.10 -3.04
CA ALA A 38 -4.22 -2.36 -2.34
C ALA A 38 -2.92 -2.81 -1.68
N ALA A 39 -1.79 -2.70 -2.37
CA ALA A 39 -0.48 -2.99 -1.82
C ALA A 39 -0.10 -2.01 -0.69
N TYR A 40 -0.41 -0.73 -0.85
CA TYR A 40 -0.12 0.28 0.16
C TYR A 40 -0.94 0.09 1.46
N THR A 41 -2.08 -0.58 1.38
CA THR A 41 -2.88 -0.95 2.56
C THR A 41 -2.05 -1.79 3.55
N GLU A 42 -1.16 -2.64 3.06
CA GLU A 42 -0.27 -3.43 3.91
C GLU A 42 0.69 -2.53 4.70
N VAL A 43 1.19 -1.45 4.11
CA VAL A 43 2.02 -0.44 4.79
C VAL A 43 1.24 0.22 5.92
N VAL A 44 0.01 0.60 5.68
CA VAL A 44 -0.88 1.23 6.67
C VAL A 44 -1.21 0.26 7.81
N VAL A 45 -1.49 -0.99 7.49
CA VAL A 45 -1.78 -2.04 8.50
C VAL A 45 -0.56 -2.29 9.38
N ALA A 46 0.63 -2.31 8.81
CA ALA A 46 1.87 -2.44 9.58
C ALA A 46 2.03 -1.30 10.60
N ALA A 47 1.73 -0.07 10.21
CA ALA A 47 1.75 1.08 11.13
C ALA A 47 0.69 0.97 12.23
N THR A 48 -0.50 0.47 11.91
CA THR A 48 -1.61 0.33 12.86
C THR A 48 -1.26 -0.64 13.99
N ALA A 49 -0.51 -1.69 13.71
CA ALA A 49 -0.07 -2.64 14.74
C ALA A 49 0.82 -1.96 15.80
N PHE A 50 1.66 -1.04 15.40
CA PHE A 50 2.52 -0.27 16.31
C PHE A 50 1.78 0.86 17.01
N LYS A 51 0.72 1.39 16.40
CA LYS A 51 -0.08 2.47 16.96
C LYS A 51 -0.64 2.11 18.34
N ALA A 52 -1.22 0.94 18.49
CA ALA A 52 -1.77 0.46 19.76
C ALA A 52 -0.67 0.36 20.84
N ALA A 53 0.52 -0.15 20.46
CA ALA A 53 1.64 -0.27 21.38
C ALA A 53 2.18 1.11 21.82
N VAL A 54 2.26 2.07 20.91
CA VAL A 54 2.68 3.44 21.21
C VAL A 54 1.66 4.15 22.09
N GLU A 55 0.38 4.00 21.81
CA GLU A 55 -0.69 4.56 22.65
C GLU A 55 -0.61 4.02 24.09
N LEU A 56 -0.46 2.72 24.24
CA LEU A 56 -0.31 2.10 25.56
C LEU A 56 0.97 2.59 26.26
N CYS A 57 2.08 2.70 25.56
CA CYS A 57 3.32 3.23 26.09
C CYS A 57 3.15 4.66 26.63
N SER A 58 2.46 5.52 25.87
CA SER A 58 2.25 6.93 26.24
C SER A 58 1.39 7.11 27.50
N PHE A 59 0.60 6.12 27.90
CA PHE A 59 -0.15 6.16 29.14
C PHE A 59 0.71 5.84 30.39
N THR A 60 1.78 5.10 30.20
CA THR A 60 2.61 4.59 31.30
C THR A 60 3.99 5.24 31.34
N ASN A 61 4.44 5.81 30.23
CA ASN A 61 5.76 6.43 30.09
C ASN A 61 5.64 7.77 29.37
N ASP A 62 6.72 8.54 29.34
CA ASP A 62 6.80 9.72 28.49
C ASP A 62 6.84 9.27 27.01
N ILE A 63 6.22 10.05 26.14
CA ILE A 63 6.21 9.75 24.71
C ILE A 63 7.61 9.68 24.10
N ASN A 64 8.55 10.42 24.65
CA ASN A 64 9.94 10.41 24.22
C ASN A 64 10.68 9.11 24.56
N ASP A 65 10.12 8.30 25.46
CA ASP A 65 10.65 6.98 25.81
C ASP A 65 9.96 5.85 25.04
N CYS A 66 9.03 6.18 24.14
CA CYS A 66 8.27 5.23 23.35
C CYS A 66 8.98 4.92 22.04
N ASP A 67 10.06 4.16 22.15
CA ASP A 67 10.92 3.77 21.04
C ASP A 67 10.74 2.30 20.64
N LEU A 68 11.17 1.98 19.43
CA LEU A 68 11.13 0.63 18.89
C LEU A 68 11.86 -0.36 19.81
N GLY A 69 11.18 -1.44 20.17
CA GLY A 69 11.73 -2.50 21.02
C GLY A 69 11.82 -2.15 22.51
N GLN A 70 11.28 -1.00 22.92
CA GLN A 70 11.30 -0.55 24.33
C GLN A 70 9.88 -0.32 24.85
N ASN A 71 9.74 -0.38 26.18
CA ASN A 71 8.50 -0.03 26.89
C ASN A 71 7.20 -0.66 26.33
N GLY A 72 7.28 -1.92 25.91
CA GLY A 72 6.15 -2.67 25.34
C GLY A 72 5.95 -2.50 23.84
N ILE A 73 6.77 -1.70 23.18
CA ILE A 73 6.73 -1.57 21.73
C ILE A 73 7.58 -2.69 21.12
N PRO A 74 7.00 -3.51 20.20
CA PRO A 74 7.75 -4.60 19.58
C PRO A 74 8.91 -4.10 18.71
N SER A 75 9.88 -4.96 18.46
CA SER A 75 10.94 -4.69 17.49
C SER A 75 10.40 -4.72 16.06
N SER A 76 11.17 -4.20 15.11
CA SER A 76 10.77 -4.20 13.71
C SER A 76 10.49 -5.63 13.23
N PRO A 77 9.35 -5.87 12.55
CA PRO A 77 9.07 -7.18 11.99
C PRO A 77 10.04 -7.52 10.86
N ALA A 78 10.10 -8.80 10.51
CA ALA A 78 10.84 -9.23 9.34
C ALA A 78 10.30 -8.53 8.08
N PRO A 79 11.18 -8.15 7.14
CA PRO A 79 10.72 -7.52 5.90
C PRO A 79 9.75 -8.39 5.12
N SER A 80 8.70 -7.79 4.57
CA SER A 80 7.77 -8.44 3.64
C SER A 80 8.02 -7.96 2.21
N ALA A 81 7.23 -8.45 1.27
CA ALA A 81 7.31 -7.98 -0.12
C ALA A 81 7.01 -6.48 -0.25
N VAL A 82 6.13 -5.95 0.59
CA VAL A 82 5.66 -4.56 0.53
C VAL A 82 6.34 -3.67 1.57
N VAL A 83 6.63 -4.19 2.77
CA VAL A 83 7.20 -3.44 3.89
C VAL A 83 8.65 -3.80 4.09
N ALA A 84 9.53 -2.83 3.98
CA ALA A 84 10.96 -3.01 4.22
C ALA A 84 11.29 -2.99 5.71
N SER A 85 10.78 -2.00 6.45
CA SER A 85 11.06 -1.83 7.87
C SER A 85 10.01 -0.94 8.55
N VAL A 86 9.92 -1.10 9.86
CA VAL A 86 9.16 -0.20 10.72
C VAL A 86 10.11 0.39 11.74
N SER A 87 10.05 1.68 11.97
CA SER A 87 10.79 2.40 12.98
C SER A 87 9.85 3.17 13.90
N VAL A 88 10.17 3.25 15.17
CA VAL A 88 9.45 4.08 16.14
C VAL A 88 10.49 4.88 16.93
N ILE A 89 10.35 6.19 16.89
CA ILE A 89 11.23 7.13 17.57
C ILE A 89 10.35 8.20 18.23
N ASP A 90 10.49 8.35 19.53
CA ASP A 90 9.69 9.33 20.32
C ASP A 90 8.19 9.21 20.04
N GLY A 91 7.70 7.99 19.91
CA GLY A 91 6.30 7.71 19.57
C GLY A 91 5.93 7.91 18.09
N CYS A 92 6.83 8.42 17.27
CA CYS A 92 6.62 8.59 15.83
C CYS A 92 6.86 7.27 15.10
N ILE A 93 5.84 6.77 14.42
CA ILE A 93 5.91 5.51 13.68
C ILE A 93 6.22 5.81 12.22
N ILE A 94 7.28 5.22 11.70
CA ILE A 94 7.70 5.35 10.31
C ILE A 94 7.74 3.97 9.67
N VAL A 95 6.90 3.74 8.68
CA VAL A 95 6.91 2.52 7.87
C VAL A 95 7.55 2.83 6.53
N THR A 96 8.64 2.14 6.23
CA THR A 96 9.34 2.26 4.95
C THR A 96 8.90 1.11 4.05
N PRO A 97 8.26 1.40 2.90
CA PRO A 97 7.87 0.37 1.96
C PRO A 97 9.05 -0.09 1.09
N ASN A 98 8.91 -1.27 0.52
CA ASN A 98 9.74 -1.73 -0.59
C ASN A 98 9.22 -1.16 -1.91
N GLU A 99 10.06 -1.20 -2.93
CA GLU A 99 9.61 -0.95 -4.30
C GLU A 99 8.75 -2.13 -4.76
N TYR A 100 7.46 -1.91 -4.83
CA TYR A 100 6.49 -2.96 -5.15
C TYR A 100 5.24 -2.38 -5.81
N LYS A 101 4.87 -2.89 -6.97
CA LYS A 101 3.65 -2.51 -7.72
C LYS A 101 3.43 -1.00 -7.82
N GLY A 102 4.48 -0.26 -8.11
CA GLY A 102 4.45 1.20 -8.26
C GLY A 102 4.61 1.99 -6.96
N ILE A 103 4.78 1.32 -5.82
CA ILE A 103 5.18 1.95 -4.56
C ILE A 103 6.68 2.15 -4.59
N SER A 104 7.14 3.34 -4.23
CA SER A 104 8.56 3.66 -4.06
C SER A 104 8.97 3.54 -2.59
N SER A 105 10.23 3.24 -2.35
CA SER A 105 10.81 3.28 -1.01
C SER A 105 10.76 4.67 -0.36
N ASN A 106 10.52 5.72 -1.15
CA ASN A 106 10.32 7.08 -0.66
C ASN A 106 8.88 7.37 -0.20
N ASP A 107 7.94 6.48 -0.54
CA ASP A 107 6.52 6.62 -0.16
C ASP A 107 6.29 6.16 1.30
N LYS A 108 7.07 6.67 2.22
CA LYS A 108 7.00 6.32 3.64
C LYS A 108 5.68 6.75 4.25
N TYR A 109 5.15 5.91 5.11
CA TYR A 109 3.97 6.21 5.93
C TYR A 109 4.43 6.62 7.33
N ILE A 110 4.08 7.84 7.74
CA ILE A 110 4.52 8.41 9.01
C ILE A 110 3.30 8.76 9.85
N LEU A 111 3.21 8.17 11.04
CA LEU A 111 2.25 8.56 12.06
C LEU A 111 2.96 9.35 13.14
N VAL A 112 2.61 10.61 13.25
CA VAL A 112 3.13 11.49 14.29
C VAL A 112 2.16 11.49 15.46
N PRO A 113 2.61 11.27 16.70
CA PRO A 113 1.73 11.43 17.85
C PRO A 113 1.26 12.89 17.91
N SER A 114 -0.03 13.11 17.80
CA SER A 114 -0.59 14.41 18.16
C SER A 114 -0.47 14.48 19.68
N GLY A 115 0.36 15.37 20.17
CA GLY A 115 0.34 15.72 21.58
C GLY A 115 -1.09 16.03 21.95
N GLY A 116 -1.73 15.12 22.67
CA GLY A 116 -3.00 15.46 23.28
C GLY A 116 -2.73 16.66 24.15
N GLU A 117 -3.05 17.83 23.68
CA GLU A 117 -3.41 18.86 24.61
C GLU A 117 -4.63 18.33 25.34
N SER A 118 -4.34 17.67 26.43
CA SER A 118 -5.33 17.57 27.49
C SER A 118 -5.57 18.99 27.93
N GLY A 119 -6.52 19.63 27.26
CA GLY A 119 -7.04 20.89 27.77
C GLY A 119 -7.66 20.66 29.11
#